data_923b3520278617bca0bcba8ff54497ec
#
_entry.id   923b3520278617bca0bcba8ff54497ec
#
_cell.length_a   1.000
_cell.length_b   1.000
_cell.length_c   1.000
_cell.angle_alpha   90.00
_cell.angle_beta   90.00
_cell.angle_gamma   90.00
#
_symmetry.space_group_name_H-M   'P 1'
#
loop_
_entity.id
_entity.type
_entity.pdbx_description
1 polymer ?
#
loop_
_entity_poly.entity_id
_entity_poly.type
_entity_poly.pdbx_seq_one_letter_code
_entity_poly.pdbx_strand_id
1 'polypeptide(L)'
;MDNDGVGNNADAFPSNPLETHDTDGDGFGDNSDAFPEDPNETTDSDGDGVGDNGDVFPYDATETTDSDGDGVGDNGDVFPDDPNESSDKDRDGYGDNEDAFPDLSSEWKDTDGDRVGDNSDKFPMNPDEWKDSDLDGIGDNSDYRPYDGEIQTQEDLESFPLIPVIFAVLVCLGALFVLQTRLGKNNKRRQRRRMETNYSDDYEEDYEEDYEDYHYEEE
;
A
#
# COMPACT_ATOMS: atom_id res chain seq x y z
N MET A 1 54.37 20.74 27.08
CA MET A 1 54.32 22.06 26.43
C MET A 1 54.34 21.82 24.94
N ASP A 2 53.30 22.18 24.29
CA ASP A 2 53.08 21.98 22.86
C ASP A 2 53.25 23.26 22.02
N ASN A 3 53.47 24.41 22.70
CA ASN A 3 53.72 25.73 22.13
C ASN A 3 52.51 26.42 21.48
N ASP A 4 51.29 26.10 21.93
CA ASP A 4 50.08 26.73 21.47
C ASP A 4 49.82 28.14 22.07
N GLY A 5 50.61 28.54 23.08
CA GLY A 5 50.56 29.84 23.77
C GLY A 5 49.81 29.81 25.10
N VAL A 6 49.26 28.69 25.51
CA VAL A 6 48.58 28.48 26.80
C VAL A 6 49.57 27.73 27.75
N GLY A 7 49.63 28.15 28.98
CA GLY A 7 50.50 27.50 29.99
C GLY A 7 49.86 26.20 30.50
N ASN A 8 50.66 25.12 30.65
CA ASN A 8 50.21 23.78 31.07
C ASN A 8 49.26 23.72 32.27
N ASN A 9 49.25 24.75 33.14
CA ASN A 9 48.34 24.77 34.28
C ASN A 9 46.92 25.29 33.97
N ALA A 10 46.79 25.94 32.81
CA ALA A 10 45.53 26.49 32.32
C ALA A 10 45.04 25.77 31.03
N ASP A 11 45.83 24.84 30.53
CA ASP A 11 45.61 24.08 29.35
C ASP A 11 45.09 22.68 29.70
N ALA A 12 43.92 22.35 29.17
CA ALA A 12 43.28 21.05 29.39
C ALA A 12 44.07 19.95 28.61
N PHE A 13 44.76 20.31 27.50
CA PHE A 13 45.50 19.38 26.62
C PHE A 13 46.97 19.76 26.44
N PRO A 14 47.84 19.76 27.50
CA PRO A 14 49.18 20.28 27.46
C PRO A 14 50.16 19.62 26.49
N SER A 15 49.68 18.63 25.71
CA SER A 15 50.46 17.86 24.71
C SER A 15 49.85 17.97 23.32
N ASN A 16 48.76 18.66 23.14
CA ASN A 16 48.06 18.81 21.85
C ASN A 16 47.91 20.29 21.48
N PRO A 17 48.75 20.83 20.59
CA PRO A 17 48.73 22.24 20.24
C PRO A 17 47.48 22.71 19.47
N LEU A 18 46.53 21.84 19.22
CA LEU A 18 45.25 22.15 18.53
C LEU A 18 44.10 22.29 19.50
N GLU A 19 44.31 21.90 20.79
CA GLU A 19 43.25 21.93 21.80
C GLU A 19 43.77 22.64 23.08
N THR A 20 42.95 23.47 23.64
CA THR A 20 43.30 24.23 24.87
C THR A 20 42.23 24.16 25.95
N HIS A 21 40.98 23.94 25.54
CA HIS A 21 39.81 23.90 26.39
C HIS A 21 39.11 22.55 26.26
N ASP A 22 38.45 22.19 27.34
CA ASP A 22 37.56 21.06 27.49
C ASP A 22 36.42 21.56 28.37
N THR A 23 35.38 22.09 27.74
CA THR A 23 34.35 22.88 28.42
C THR A 23 33.46 22.03 29.29
N ASP A 24 33.14 20.82 28.85
CA ASP A 24 32.26 19.88 29.57
C ASP A 24 33.02 18.81 30.35
N GLY A 25 34.32 18.62 30.08
CA GLY A 25 35.20 17.77 30.88
C GLY A 25 35.15 16.29 30.48
N ASP A 26 34.79 15.97 29.26
CA ASP A 26 34.67 14.60 28.76
C ASP A 26 35.99 14.02 28.22
N GLY A 27 36.99 14.87 27.99
CA GLY A 27 38.33 14.50 27.53
C GLY A 27 38.56 14.74 26.05
N PHE A 28 37.60 15.30 25.35
CA PHE A 28 37.76 15.85 24.00
C PHE A 28 37.92 17.37 24.08
N GLY A 29 38.65 17.94 23.16
CA GLY A 29 38.85 19.39 23.16
C GLY A 29 37.78 20.10 22.38
N ASP A 30 37.41 21.31 22.80
CA ASP A 30 36.34 22.12 22.22
C ASP A 30 36.47 22.31 20.67
N ASN A 31 37.67 22.20 20.10
CA ASN A 31 37.86 22.38 18.68
C ASN A 31 37.58 21.10 17.87
N SER A 32 37.75 19.94 18.48
CA SER A 32 37.53 18.62 17.85
C SER A 32 36.22 17.99 18.27
N ASP A 33 35.55 18.57 19.24
CA ASP A 33 34.27 18.15 19.76
C ASP A 33 33.14 18.81 18.99
N ALA A 34 32.20 18.00 18.49
CA ALA A 34 31.00 18.51 17.82
C ALA A 34 30.01 19.13 18.85
N PHE A 35 30.10 18.73 20.12
CA PHE A 35 29.19 19.16 21.22
C PHE A 35 29.95 19.62 22.46
N PRO A 36 30.72 20.71 22.44
CA PRO A 36 31.62 21.12 23.50
C PRO A 36 30.97 21.46 24.86
N GLU A 37 29.66 21.40 24.98
CA GLU A 37 28.89 21.65 26.19
C GLU A 37 28.14 20.40 26.68
N ASP A 38 28.26 19.24 25.97
CA ASP A 38 27.57 17.99 26.32
C ASP A 38 28.56 16.83 26.52
N PRO A 39 28.92 16.46 27.74
CA PRO A 39 29.91 15.43 28.01
C PRO A 39 29.48 13.99 27.66
N ASN A 40 28.35 13.81 27.01
CA ASN A 40 27.89 12.51 26.53
C ASN A 40 28.04 12.38 25.01
N GLU A 41 28.28 13.50 24.33
CA GLU A 41 28.36 13.56 22.86
C GLU A 41 29.67 14.20 22.44
N THR A 42 30.34 13.61 21.45
CA THR A 42 31.62 14.12 20.93
C THR A 42 31.65 14.20 19.41
N THR A 43 30.80 13.43 18.76
CA THR A 43 30.76 13.30 17.30
C THR A 43 29.35 13.47 16.77
N ASP A 44 29.27 14.02 15.57
CA ASP A 44 28.07 14.16 14.78
C ASP A 44 28.46 13.70 13.35
N SER A 45 28.21 12.42 13.07
CA SER A 45 28.77 11.78 11.88
C SER A 45 28.08 12.20 10.57
N ASP A 46 26.81 12.62 10.61
CA ASP A 46 26.06 13.04 9.44
C ASP A 46 25.76 14.56 9.43
N GLY A 47 25.97 15.24 10.57
CA GLY A 47 25.91 16.69 10.65
C GLY A 47 24.51 17.28 10.82
N ASP A 48 23.60 16.52 11.41
CA ASP A 48 22.22 16.96 11.62
C ASP A 48 22.01 17.72 12.94
N GLY A 49 23.01 17.69 13.85
CA GLY A 49 23.00 18.38 15.12
C GLY A 49 22.58 17.51 16.32
N VAL A 50 22.40 16.22 16.12
CA VAL A 50 22.26 15.20 17.16
C VAL A 50 23.56 14.39 17.23
N GLY A 51 24.04 14.12 18.43
CA GLY A 51 25.29 13.37 18.59
C GLY A 51 25.09 11.88 18.34
N ASP A 52 26.16 11.23 17.86
CA ASP A 52 26.16 9.80 17.48
C ASP A 52 25.67 8.87 18.61
N ASN A 53 25.79 9.26 19.87
CA ASN A 53 25.31 8.43 21.00
C ASN A 53 23.81 8.60 21.27
N GLY A 54 23.27 9.77 20.97
CA GLY A 54 21.85 10.09 21.13
C GLY A 54 21.02 9.82 19.89
N ASP A 55 21.70 9.64 18.74
CA ASP A 55 21.09 9.41 17.44
C ASP A 55 20.89 7.91 17.18
N VAL A 56 19.68 7.52 16.83
CA VAL A 56 19.38 6.14 16.42
C VAL A 56 19.93 5.85 15.00
N PHE A 57 20.10 6.91 14.18
CA PHE A 57 20.59 6.82 12.81
C PHE A 57 21.82 7.70 12.54
N PRO A 58 22.99 7.47 13.20
CA PRO A 58 24.15 8.37 13.21
C PRO A 58 24.81 8.63 11.85
N TYR A 59 24.27 8.11 10.77
CA TYR A 59 24.75 8.27 9.39
C TYR A 59 23.68 8.72 8.44
N ASP A 60 22.49 9.11 8.94
CA ASP A 60 21.36 9.60 8.14
C ASP A 60 20.78 10.88 8.71
N ALA A 61 21.31 12.01 8.27
CA ALA A 61 20.92 13.35 8.70
C ALA A 61 19.43 13.71 8.47
N THR A 62 18.63 12.80 7.99
CA THR A 62 17.19 12.99 7.86
C THR A 62 16.39 12.28 8.95
N GLU A 63 17.04 11.40 9.72
CA GLU A 63 16.43 10.59 10.76
C GLU A 63 17.25 10.69 12.05
N THR A 64 16.57 10.83 13.18
CA THR A 64 17.21 10.89 14.51
C THR A 64 16.56 9.95 15.51
N THR A 65 15.34 9.57 15.28
CA THR A 65 14.51 8.78 16.21
C THR A 65 13.83 7.64 15.47
N ASP A 66 13.57 6.57 16.20
CA ASP A 66 12.81 5.39 15.79
C ASP A 66 11.92 5.03 16.99
N SER A 67 10.68 5.52 16.96
CA SER A 67 9.81 5.49 18.15
C SER A 67 9.28 4.09 18.47
N ASP A 68 9.10 3.23 17.48
CA ASP A 68 8.59 1.87 17.65
C ASP A 68 9.66 0.79 17.53
N GLY A 69 10.85 1.14 16.99
CA GLY A 69 12.01 0.26 16.96
C GLY A 69 12.01 -0.73 15.79
N ASP A 70 11.35 -0.42 14.69
CA ASP A 70 11.29 -1.29 13.52
C ASP A 70 12.49 -1.12 12.57
N GLY A 71 13.28 -0.05 12.75
CA GLY A 71 14.47 0.26 11.99
C GLY A 71 14.22 1.26 10.85
N VAL A 72 13.02 1.84 10.77
CA VAL A 72 12.69 2.98 9.93
C VAL A 72 12.57 4.21 10.83
N GLY A 73 13.17 5.32 10.43
CA GLY A 73 13.13 6.54 11.25
C GLY A 73 11.76 7.22 11.19
N ASP A 74 11.40 7.91 12.28
CA ASP A 74 10.09 8.56 12.44
C ASP A 74 9.71 9.51 11.30
N ASN A 75 10.68 10.11 10.60
CA ASN A 75 10.40 11.01 9.48
C ASN A 75 10.10 10.27 8.18
N GLY A 76 10.70 9.09 7.99
CA GLY A 76 10.50 8.22 6.85
C GLY A 76 9.35 7.24 7.03
N ASP A 77 8.91 7.03 8.27
CA ASP A 77 7.87 6.11 8.65
C ASP A 77 6.48 6.74 8.56
N VAL A 78 5.56 6.08 7.86
CA VAL A 78 4.15 6.50 7.79
C VAL A 78 3.40 6.15 9.09
N PHE A 79 3.90 5.16 9.84
CA PHE A 79 3.31 4.65 11.09
C PHE A 79 4.32 4.60 12.23
N PRO A 80 4.87 5.74 12.71
CA PRO A 80 6.00 5.78 13.64
C PRO A 80 5.75 5.18 15.02
N ASP A 81 4.56 4.70 15.29
CA ASP A 81 4.17 4.06 16.55
C ASP A 81 3.79 2.58 16.36
N ASP A 82 3.90 2.02 15.12
CA ASP A 82 3.54 0.62 14.85
C ASP A 82 4.69 -0.17 14.20
N PRO A 83 5.43 -0.96 14.97
CA PRO A 83 6.62 -1.67 14.50
C PRO A 83 6.35 -2.78 13.47
N ASN A 84 5.14 -2.92 13.00
CA ASN A 84 4.80 -3.88 11.95
C ASN A 84 4.52 -3.19 10.61
N GLU A 85 4.36 -1.86 10.62
CA GLU A 85 3.99 -1.07 9.46
C GLU A 85 4.91 0.14 9.32
N SER A 86 5.44 0.38 8.14
CA SER A 86 6.25 1.57 7.86
C SER A 86 5.85 2.28 6.56
N SER A 87 4.98 1.68 5.78
CA SER A 87 4.54 2.21 4.49
C SER A 87 3.05 2.06 4.27
N ASP A 88 2.47 3.01 3.53
CA ASP A 88 1.09 3.02 3.07
C ASP A 88 1.10 3.53 1.62
N LYS A 89 1.11 2.60 0.68
CA LYS A 89 1.36 2.89 -0.73
C LYS A 89 0.22 3.62 -1.41
N ASP A 90 -1.01 3.25 -1.10
CA ASP A 90 -2.21 3.85 -1.71
C ASP A 90 -2.86 4.95 -0.85
N ARG A 91 -2.37 5.10 0.40
CA ARG A 91 -2.72 6.17 1.34
C ARG A 91 -4.16 6.12 1.84
N ASP A 92 -4.60 4.94 2.17
CA ASP A 92 -5.91 4.74 2.74
C ASP A 92 -5.91 4.70 4.28
N GLY A 93 -4.72 4.67 4.89
CA GLY A 93 -4.49 4.67 6.33
C GLY A 93 -4.31 3.29 6.93
N TYR A 94 -4.22 2.25 6.12
CA TYR A 94 -3.78 0.91 6.50
C TYR A 94 -2.37 0.67 5.95
N GLY A 95 -1.53 0.04 6.74
CA GLY A 95 -0.16 -0.26 6.33
C GLY A 95 -0.10 -1.40 5.30
N ASP A 96 0.91 -1.34 4.43
CA ASP A 96 1.08 -2.29 3.33
C ASP A 96 1.14 -3.76 3.78
N ASN A 97 1.53 -4.04 5.03
CA ASN A 97 1.63 -5.41 5.55
C ASN A 97 0.29 -5.95 6.06
N GLU A 98 -0.56 -5.10 6.66
CA GLU A 98 -1.88 -5.48 7.16
C GLU A 98 -2.94 -5.37 6.07
N ASP A 99 -2.70 -4.54 5.04
CA ASP A 99 -3.60 -4.30 3.95
C ASP A 99 -3.66 -5.49 2.97
N ALA A 100 -4.86 -6.02 2.75
CA ALA A 100 -5.10 -7.06 1.75
C ALA A 100 -4.96 -6.55 0.31
N PHE A 101 -5.04 -5.22 0.09
CA PHE A 101 -5.02 -4.55 -1.21
C PHE A 101 -4.11 -3.31 -1.24
N PRO A 102 -2.79 -3.41 -0.99
CA PRO A 102 -1.88 -2.27 -0.81
C PRO A 102 -1.75 -1.30 -1.99
N ASP A 103 -2.41 -1.55 -3.08
CA ASP A 103 -2.44 -0.72 -4.29
C ASP A 103 -3.82 -0.10 -4.54
N LEU A 104 -4.80 -0.30 -3.65
CA LEU A 104 -6.19 0.06 -3.91
C LEU A 104 -6.86 0.72 -2.70
N SER A 105 -6.72 2.01 -2.55
CA SER A 105 -7.20 2.83 -1.42
C SER A 105 -8.71 2.81 -1.13
N SER A 106 -9.49 2.05 -1.84
CA SER A 106 -10.92 1.80 -1.54
C SER A 106 -11.15 0.49 -0.82
N GLU A 107 -10.15 -0.37 -0.70
CA GLU A 107 -10.21 -1.70 -0.15
C GLU A 107 -8.97 -1.97 0.69
N TRP A 108 -9.13 -2.44 1.91
CA TRP A 108 -8.03 -2.80 2.82
C TRP A 108 -8.22 -4.18 3.46
N LYS A 109 -9.37 -4.81 3.23
CA LYS A 109 -9.73 -6.06 3.86
C LYS A 109 -10.42 -7.01 2.90
N ASP A 110 -10.06 -8.27 3.00
CA ASP A 110 -10.67 -9.40 2.31
C ASP A 110 -10.98 -10.48 3.36
N THR A 111 -12.23 -10.49 3.83
CA THR A 111 -12.61 -11.34 4.98
C THR A 111 -12.69 -12.81 4.63
N ASP A 112 -13.08 -13.17 3.41
CA ASP A 112 -13.25 -14.56 3.00
C ASP A 112 -12.15 -15.08 2.06
N GLY A 113 -11.30 -14.18 1.54
CA GLY A 113 -10.10 -14.54 0.78
C GLY A 113 -10.35 -14.79 -0.69
N ASP A 114 -11.41 -14.26 -1.27
CA ASP A 114 -11.77 -14.45 -2.68
C ASP A 114 -11.09 -13.45 -3.62
N ARG A 115 -10.38 -12.44 -3.07
CA ARG A 115 -9.69 -11.33 -3.75
C ARG A 115 -10.62 -10.21 -4.23
N VAL A 116 -11.79 -10.14 -3.68
CA VAL A 116 -12.66 -8.97 -3.77
C VAL A 116 -12.70 -8.34 -2.37
N GLY A 117 -12.45 -7.04 -2.30
CA GLY A 117 -12.42 -6.36 -1.00
C GLY A 117 -13.81 -6.24 -0.39
N ASP A 118 -13.85 -6.28 0.94
CA ASP A 118 -15.09 -6.23 1.74
C ASP A 118 -16.02 -5.07 1.35
N ASN A 119 -15.47 -3.95 0.86
CA ASN A 119 -16.27 -2.78 0.47
C ASN A 119 -16.98 -2.97 -0.88
N SER A 120 -16.37 -3.68 -1.80
CA SER A 120 -16.90 -3.97 -3.13
C SER A 120 -17.68 -5.26 -3.17
N ASP A 121 -17.43 -6.15 -2.20
CA ASP A 121 -18.07 -7.45 -2.10
C ASP A 121 -19.48 -7.34 -1.52
N LYS A 122 -20.45 -7.96 -2.18
CA LYS A 122 -21.82 -8.07 -1.69
C LYS A 122 -21.99 -9.18 -0.65
N PHE A 123 -21.03 -10.10 -0.59
CA PHE A 123 -21.06 -11.28 0.29
C PHE A 123 -19.70 -11.48 1.00
N PRO A 124 -19.20 -10.53 1.82
CA PRO A 124 -17.84 -10.51 2.37
C PRO A 124 -17.48 -11.68 3.30
N MET A 125 -18.30 -12.68 3.42
CA MET A 125 -18.08 -13.89 4.22
C MET A 125 -18.28 -15.16 3.40
N ASN A 126 -18.44 -15.04 2.08
CA ASN A 126 -18.73 -16.18 1.21
C ASN A 126 -17.82 -16.14 -0.03
N PRO A 127 -16.69 -16.85 -0.04
CA PRO A 127 -15.67 -16.77 -1.08
C PRO A 127 -16.12 -17.30 -2.46
N ASP A 128 -17.33 -17.79 -2.56
CA ASP A 128 -17.90 -18.26 -3.81
C ASP A 128 -18.79 -17.20 -4.48
N GLU A 129 -19.09 -16.09 -3.78
CA GLU A 129 -20.00 -15.03 -4.23
C GLU A 129 -19.47 -13.64 -3.87
N TRP A 130 -19.42 -12.73 -4.83
CA TRP A 130 -19.02 -11.33 -4.62
C TRP A 130 -19.96 -10.31 -5.24
N LYS A 131 -20.96 -10.78 -5.98
CA LYS A 131 -21.86 -9.90 -6.73
C LYS A 131 -23.30 -10.41 -6.68
N ASP A 132 -24.23 -9.47 -6.54
CA ASP A 132 -25.66 -9.65 -6.60
C ASP A 132 -26.22 -8.60 -7.59
N SER A 133 -26.51 -9.04 -8.82
CA SER A 133 -26.84 -8.12 -9.92
C SER A 133 -28.27 -7.61 -9.92
N ASP A 134 -29.19 -8.33 -9.31
CA ASP A 134 -30.61 -7.95 -9.23
C ASP A 134 -31.06 -7.62 -7.80
N LEU A 135 -30.15 -7.78 -6.82
CA LEU A 135 -30.32 -7.39 -5.43
C LEU A 135 -31.40 -8.21 -4.68
N ASP A 136 -31.51 -9.48 -4.99
CA ASP A 136 -32.45 -10.37 -4.33
C ASP A 136 -31.87 -11.11 -3.10
N GLY A 137 -30.55 -10.96 -2.89
CA GLY A 137 -29.80 -11.53 -1.77
C GLY A 137 -29.17 -12.89 -2.07
N ILE A 138 -29.24 -13.37 -3.30
CA ILE A 138 -28.52 -14.54 -3.79
C ILE A 138 -27.42 -14.05 -4.74
N GLY A 139 -26.22 -14.58 -4.57
CA GLY A 139 -25.08 -14.19 -5.41
C GLY A 139 -25.21 -14.70 -6.83
N ASP A 140 -24.65 -13.93 -7.77
CA ASP A 140 -24.72 -14.18 -9.22
C ASP A 140 -24.25 -15.61 -9.60
N ASN A 141 -23.37 -16.24 -8.81
CA ASN A 141 -22.85 -17.59 -9.09
C ASN A 141 -23.83 -18.68 -8.71
N SER A 142 -24.57 -18.47 -7.61
CA SER A 142 -25.57 -19.43 -7.08
C SER A 142 -26.95 -19.20 -7.63
N ASP A 143 -27.23 -17.98 -8.15
CA ASP A 143 -28.53 -17.63 -8.69
C ASP A 143 -28.78 -18.28 -10.07
N TYR A 144 -29.95 -18.86 -10.20
CA TYR A 144 -30.41 -19.45 -11.46
C TYR A 144 -30.61 -18.38 -12.56
N ARG A 145 -30.98 -17.15 -12.18
CA ARG A 145 -31.18 -15.99 -13.07
C ARG A 145 -30.64 -14.70 -12.47
N PRO A 146 -29.33 -14.45 -12.55
CA PRO A 146 -28.64 -13.35 -11.89
C PRO A 146 -29.07 -11.91 -12.29
N TYR A 147 -30.14 -11.75 -13.03
CA TYR A 147 -30.70 -10.45 -13.46
C TYR A 147 -32.22 -10.42 -13.34
N ASP A 148 -32.83 -11.33 -12.59
CA ASP A 148 -34.28 -11.48 -12.43
C ASP A 148 -34.59 -11.89 -10.98
N GLY A 149 -34.66 -10.92 -10.09
CA GLY A 149 -34.85 -11.10 -8.65
C GLY A 149 -36.19 -11.75 -8.22
N GLU A 150 -37.04 -12.11 -9.18
CA GLU A 150 -38.23 -12.90 -8.91
C GLU A 150 -38.00 -14.41 -9.05
N ILE A 151 -36.88 -14.83 -9.72
CA ILE A 151 -36.57 -16.23 -10.05
C ILE A 151 -35.20 -16.59 -9.53
N GLN A 152 -35.14 -17.14 -8.34
CA GLN A 152 -33.91 -17.52 -7.63
C GLN A 152 -33.53 -18.98 -7.90
N THR A 153 -34.49 -19.85 -8.13
CA THR A 153 -34.28 -21.29 -8.33
C THR A 153 -35.00 -21.82 -9.57
N GLN A 154 -34.57 -23.00 -10.04
CA GLN A 154 -35.26 -23.67 -11.10
C GLN A 154 -36.74 -24.03 -10.73
N GLU A 155 -36.99 -24.23 -9.44
CA GLU A 155 -38.33 -24.55 -8.94
C GLU A 155 -39.31 -23.37 -9.05
N ASP A 156 -38.77 -22.13 -8.96
CA ASP A 156 -39.58 -20.91 -9.14
C ASP A 156 -40.12 -20.80 -10.55
N LEU A 157 -39.35 -21.23 -11.55
CA LEU A 157 -39.77 -21.32 -12.95
C LEU A 157 -40.92 -22.34 -13.17
N GLU A 158 -40.90 -23.44 -12.42
CA GLU A 158 -41.90 -24.50 -12.57
C GLU A 158 -43.20 -24.14 -11.85
N SER A 159 -43.14 -23.21 -10.87
CA SER A 159 -44.29 -22.76 -10.08
C SER A 159 -45.21 -21.78 -10.82
N PHE A 160 -44.76 -21.18 -11.91
CA PHE A 160 -45.62 -20.34 -12.75
C PHE A 160 -46.71 -21.18 -13.43
N PRO A 161 -48.01 -20.96 -13.19
CA PRO A 161 -49.08 -21.70 -13.79
C PRO A 161 -49.14 -21.42 -15.31
N LEU A 162 -48.35 -22.16 -16.07
CA LEU A 162 -48.36 -22.08 -17.54
C LEU A 162 -49.62 -22.70 -18.07
N ILE A 163 -50.60 -21.88 -18.53
CA ILE A 163 -51.76 -22.31 -19.27
C ILE A 163 -51.29 -23.09 -20.50
N PRO A 164 -51.82 -24.29 -20.84
CA PRO A 164 -51.32 -25.18 -21.90
C PRO A 164 -51.25 -24.56 -23.30
N VAL A 165 -51.93 -23.43 -23.52
CA VAL A 165 -51.92 -22.71 -24.80
C VAL A 165 -50.60 -21.97 -25.06
N ILE A 166 -49.89 -21.59 -23.98
CA ILE A 166 -48.58 -20.94 -24.08
C ILE A 166 -47.49 -21.96 -24.41
N PHE A 167 -47.65 -23.23 -24.07
CA PHE A 167 -46.67 -24.27 -24.34
C PHE A 167 -46.46 -24.53 -25.82
N ALA A 168 -47.49 -24.42 -26.67
CA ALA A 168 -47.40 -24.60 -28.14
C ALA A 168 -46.70 -23.42 -28.83
N VAL A 169 -46.82 -22.21 -28.30
CA VAL A 169 -46.11 -21.02 -28.79
C VAL A 169 -44.68 -21.00 -28.26
N LEU A 170 -44.41 -21.51 -27.07
CA LEU A 170 -43.09 -21.57 -26.47
C LEU A 170 -42.17 -22.64 -27.14
N VAL A 171 -42.75 -23.73 -27.67
CA VAL A 171 -41.98 -24.73 -28.43
C VAL A 171 -41.43 -24.11 -29.72
N CYS A 172 -42.22 -23.27 -30.40
CA CYS A 172 -41.79 -22.55 -31.59
C CYS A 172 -40.80 -21.40 -31.30
N LEU A 173 -41.02 -20.69 -30.17
CA LEU A 173 -40.13 -19.62 -29.72
C LEU A 173 -38.89 -20.19 -29.04
N GLY A 174 -38.93 -21.37 -28.42
CA GLY A 174 -37.82 -22.05 -27.78
C GLY A 174 -36.69 -22.41 -28.75
N ALA A 175 -37.04 -22.73 -30.01
CA ALA A 175 -36.04 -22.95 -31.04
C ALA A 175 -35.31 -21.66 -31.45
N LEU A 176 -36.00 -20.54 -31.46
CA LEU A 176 -35.43 -19.21 -31.70
C LEU A 176 -34.65 -18.73 -30.48
N PHE A 177 -35.10 -19.02 -29.27
CA PHE A 177 -34.44 -18.65 -27.99
C PHE A 177 -33.14 -19.46 -27.79
N VAL A 178 -33.10 -20.74 -28.12
CA VAL A 178 -31.86 -21.53 -28.11
C VAL A 178 -30.83 -20.98 -29.12
N LEU A 179 -31.26 -20.44 -30.25
CA LEU A 179 -30.36 -19.77 -31.17
C LEU A 179 -29.83 -18.44 -30.61
N GLN A 180 -30.68 -17.65 -29.96
CA GLN A 180 -30.31 -16.37 -29.35
C GLN A 180 -29.44 -16.56 -28.08
N THR A 181 -29.69 -17.60 -27.29
CA THR A 181 -28.84 -17.88 -26.09
C THR A 181 -27.46 -18.38 -26.50
N ARG A 182 -27.33 -19.12 -27.63
CA ARG A 182 -26.01 -19.45 -28.21
C ARG A 182 -25.28 -18.22 -28.73
N LEU A 183 -25.99 -17.27 -29.33
CA LEU A 183 -25.41 -15.98 -29.75
C LEU A 183 -25.12 -15.08 -28.56
N GLY A 184 -25.97 -15.07 -27.51
CA GLY A 184 -25.76 -14.33 -26.26
C GLY A 184 -24.57 -14.85 -25.43
N LYS A 185 -24.38 -16.18 -25.36
CA LYS A 185 -23.18 -16.77 -24.72
C LYS A 185 -21.90 -16.39 -25.46
N ASN A 186 -21.94 -16.32 -26.79
CA ASN A 186 -20.80 -15.86 -27.60
C ASN A 186 -20.53 -14.35 -27.41
N ASN A 187 -21.58 -13.54 -27.24
CA ASN A 187 -21.46 -12.10 -26.98
C ASN A 187 -20.96 -11.82 -25.54
N LYS A 188 -21.44 -12.56 -24.52
CA LYS A 188 -20.92 -12.47 -23.15
C LYS A 188 -19.44 -12.90 -23.06
N ARG A 189 -19.03 -13.94 -23.79
CA ARG A 189 -17.61 -14.32 -23.91
C ARG A 189 -16.77 -13.26 -24.63
N ARG A 190 -17.33 -12.57 -25.64
CA ARG A 190 -16.65 -11.45 -26.31
C ARG A 190 -16.57 -10.20 -25.42
N GLN A 191 -17.60 -9.91 -24.61
CA GLN A 191 -17.57 -8.78 -23.66
C GLN A 191 -16.62 -9.04 -22.50
N ARG A 192 -16.58 -10.26 -21.93
CA ARG A 192 -15.56 -10.62 -20.92
C ARG A 192 -14.14 -10.49 -21.45
N ARG A 193 -13.88 -11.00 -22.67
CA ARG A 193 -12.56 -10.81 -23.31
C ARG A 193 -12.23 -9.35 -23.60
N ARG A 194 -13.23 -8.50 -23.90
CA ARG A 194 -13.01 -7.05 -24.05
C ARG A 194 -12.77 -6.33 -22.72
N MET A 195 -13.38 -6.77 -21.66
CA MET A 195 -13.08 -6.22 -20.30
C MET A 195 -11.70 -6.66 -19.81
N GLU A 196 -11.32 -7.91 -20.07
CA GLU A 196 -9.96 -8.41 -19.77
C GLU A 196 -8.88 -7.72 -20.62
N THR A 197 -9.15 -7.38 -21.89
CA THR A 197 -8.22 -6.62 -22.74
C THR A 197 -8.17 -5.14 -22.36
N ASN A 198 -9.29 -4.50 -22.06
CA ASN A 198 -9.29 -3.10 -21.61
C ASN A 198 -8.61 -2.94 -20.23
N TYR A 199 -8.71 -3.96 -19.35
CA TYR A 199 -8.02 -3.94 -18.06
C TYR A 199 -6.49 -4.09 -18.21
N SER A 200 -6.02 -4.86 -19.21
CA SER A 200 -4.59 -4.96 -19.53
C SER A 200 -4.07 -3.71 -20.25
N ASP A 201 -4.88 -3.10 -21.11
CA ASP A 201 -4.50 -1.92 -21.89
C ASP A 201 -4.43 -0.66 -21.01
N ASP A 202 -5.30 -0.50 -19.98
CA ASP A 202 -5.23 0.61 -19.00
C ASP A 202 -3.95 0.54 -18.13
N TYR A 203 -3.39 -0.66 -17.89
CA TYR A 203 -2.12 -0.79 -17.17
C TYR A 203 -0.89 -0.61 -18.06
N GLU A 204 -0.98 -0.87 -19.37
CA GLU A 204 0.14 -0.66 -20.30
C GLU A 204 0.27 0.82 -20.70
N GLU A 205 -0.83 1.57 -20.83
CA GLU A 205 -0.79 3.01 -21.16
C GLU A 205 -0.21 3.85 -20.01
N ASP A 206 -0.47 3.52 -18.73
CA ASP A 206 0.11 4.22 -17.57
C ASP A 206 1.64 4.00 -17.42
N TYR A 207 2.21 2.96 -18.05
CA TYR A 207 3.66 2.71 -18.01
C TYR A 207 4.43 3.35 -19.19
N GLU A 208 3.78 3.67 -20.30
CA GLU A 208 4.46 4.27 -21.46
C GLU A 208 4.57 5.80 -21.36
N GLU A 209 3.67 6.51 -20.65
CA GLU A 209 3.76 7.98 -20.50
C GLU A 209 4.90 8.45 -19.57
N ASP A 210 5.40 7.60 -18.67
CA ASP A 210 6.46 7.98 -17.70
C ASP A 210 7.89 7.83 -18.25
N TYR A 211 8.09 7.33 -19.49
CA TYR A 211 9.43 7.11 -20.08
C TYR A 211 9.86 8.12 -21.15
N GLU A 212 9.02 9.05 -21.59
CA GLU A 212 9.38 9.98 -22.69
C GLU A 212 10.01 11.32 -22.25
N ASP A 213 10.19 11.62 -20.94
CA ASP A 213 10.65 12.93 -20.48
C ASP A 213 12.09 13.00 -19.93
N TYR A 214 12.97 12.07 -20.34
CA TYR A 214 14.42 12.16 -20.07
C TYR A 214 15.27 12.19 -21.35
N HIS A 215 15.12 13.22 -22.16
CA HIS A 215 16.16 13.60 -23.11
C HIS A 215 17.12 14.60 -22.44
N TYR A 216 18.33 14.13 -22.17
CA TYR A 216 19.48 14.97 -21.85
C TYR A 216 19.83 15.84 -23.05
N GLU A 217 19.85 17.15 -22.88
CA GLU A 217 20.63 18.05 -23.72
C GLU A 217 22.08 18.05 -23.20
N GLU A 218 23.00 17.47 -24.01
CA GLU A 218 24.42 17.73 -23.91
C GLU A 218 24.77 18.97 -24.74
N GLU A 219 25.27 19.98 -24.07
CA GLU A 219 26.33 20.87 -24.57
C GLU A 219 27.28 21.25 -23.43
#